data_df74a5cc3cab9c5c76528e4f282d86cb
#
_entry.id   df74a5cc3cab9c5c76528e4f282d86cb
#
_cell.length_a   1.000
_cell.length_b   1.000
_cell.length_c   1.000
_cell.angle_alpha   90.00
_cell.angle_beta   90.00
_cell.angle_gamma   90.00
#
_symmetry.space_group_name_H-M   'P 1'
#
loop_
_entity.id
_entity.type
_entity.pdbx_description
1 polymer ?
#
loop_
_entity_poly.entity_id
_entity_poly.type
_entity_poly.pdbx_seq_one_letter_code
_entity_poly.pdbx_strand_id
1 'polypeptide(L)'
;MIKKLFWKIKEDLKKIFYYPVCSFGPNLSQDHKGYWKLRRTGDAPVLSHWQKQRADFVLGLIKPNSTVLDIGCGDGAVLQYLKDNAGVYGIGADIDDKSVELVRSLGLEAIKMDVTDLNRLNELPEVDYITGFEVIEHMPNPEQFIYLLKEKAREGFIFSVPNTGYYTHRLRMLFGMFPLQWIAHPGEHLRFWTVRDVKFWVKSVGFEMKNLILYEGLPVLNKIWPSMYAQGIIIHIKNKD
;
A
#
# COMPACT_ATOMS: atom_id res chain seq x y z
N MET A 1 10.60 16.18 -20.43
CA MET A 1 10.81 16.10 -18.95
C MET A 1 10.30 17.35 -18.25
N ILE A 2 10.76 18.55 -18.60
CA ILE A 2 10.35 19.83 -17.97
C ILE A 2 8.83 20.07 -18.06
N LYS A 3 8.20 19.87 -19.23
CA LYS A 3 6.73 20.00 -19.40
C LYS A 3 5.94 19.10 -18.45
N LYS A 4 6.38 17.85 -18.24
CA LYS A 4 5.76 16.89 -17.31
C LYS A 4 5.89 17.37 -15.84
N LEU A 5 7.03 17.96 -15.47
CA LEU A 5 7.24 18.55 -14.15
C LEU A 5 6.30 19.74 -13.90
N PHE A 6 6.23 20.71 -14.81
CA PHE A 6 5.34 21.87 -14.68
C PHE A 6 3.86 21.46 -14.64
N TRP A 7 3.46 20.53 -15.49
CA TRP A 7 2.10 19.98 -15.46
C TRP A 7 1.77 19.36 -14.10
N LYS A 8 2.67 18.51 -13.57
CA LYS A 8 2.48 17.87 -12.28
C LYS A 8 2.41 18.86 -11.13
N ILE A 9 3.28 19.88 -11.13
CA ILE A 9 3.23 20.97 -10.13
C ILE A 9 1.87 21.69 -10.20
N LYS A 10 1.39 22.03 -11.39
CA LYS A 10 0.09 22.70 -11.57
C LYS A 10 -1.06 21.86 -11.01
N GLU A 11 -1.08 20.57 -11.29
CA GLU A 11 -2.12 19.65 -10.76
C GLU A 11 -2.01 19.48 -9.24
N ASP A 12 -0.82 19.41 -8.72
CA ASP A 12 -0.59 19.28 -7.28
C ASP A 12 -0.97 20.57 -6.51
N LEU A 13 -0.68 21.75 -7.07
CA LEU A 13 -1.06 23.03 -6.46
C LEU A 13 -2.59 23.19 -6.33
N LYS A 14 -3.36 22.68 -7.31
CA LYS A 14 -4.84 22.67 -7.20
C LYS A 14 -5.34 21.91 -5.98
N LYS A 15 -4.59 20.90 -5.51
CA LYS A 15 -4.96 20.05 -4.37
C LYS A 15 -4.65 20.68 -3.01
N ILE A 16 -3.84 21.76 -2.95
CA ILE A 16 -3.46 22.36 -1.67
C ILE A 16 -4.69 22.89 -0.93
N PHE A 17 -5.58 23.60 -1.62
CA PHE A 17 -6.80 24.17 -1.02
C PHE A 17 -8.07 23.38 -1.35
N TYR A 18 -7.92 22.22 -1.99
CA TYR A 18 -9.05 21.39 -2.39
C TYR A 18 -9.53 20.53 -1.22
N TYR A 19 -10.85 20.43 -1.07
CA TYR A 19 -11.52 19.42 -0.27
C TYR A 19 -12.46 18.63 -1.18
N PRO A 20 -12.32 17.31 -1.28
CA PRO A 20 -13.27 16.50 -2.01
C PRO A 20 -14.64 16.56 -1.30
N VAL A 21 -15.71 16.47 -2.08
CA VAL A 21 -17.04 16.28 -1.54
C VAL A 21 -17.07 14.86 -0.96
N CYS A 22 -17.18 14.76 0.37
CA CYS A 22 -17.37 13.49 1.03
C CYS A 22 -18.81 13.34 1.49
N SER A 23 -19.35 12.15 1.39
CA SER A 23 -20.62 11.81 2.01
C SER A 23 -20.33 11.31 3.43
N PHE A 24 -20.77 12.06 4.43
CA PHE A 24 -20.68 11.65 5.84
C PHE A 24 -21.81 10.70 6.23
N GLY A 25 -22.05 9.67 5.42
CA GLY A 25 -23.00 8.62 5.79
C GLY A 25 -22.44 7.73 6.90
N PRO A 26 -23.29 7.13 7.75
CA PRO A 26 -22.86 6.47 8.98
C PRO A 26 -21.97 5.24 8.81
N ASN A 27 -21.66 4.77 7.62
CA ASN A 27 -20.90 3.53 7.41
C ASN A 27 -19.99 3.54 6.18
N LEU A 28 -19.58 4.68 5.67
CA LEU A 28 -18.79 4.73 4.41
C LEU A 28 -17.37 4.17 4.56
N SER A 29 -16.78 4.25 5.75
CA SER A 29 -15.47 3.65 6.02
C SER A 29 -15.51 2.11 6.08
N GLN A 30 -16.69 1.52 6.27
CA GLN A 30 -16.92 0.08 6.30
C GLN A 30 -17.56 -0.46 5.03
N ASP A 31 -17.98 0.40 4.11
CA ASP A 31 -18.51 -0.03 2.81
C ASP A 31 -17.38 -0.30 1.81
N HIS A 32 -16.67 -1.41 2.03
CA HIS A 32 -15.66 -1.90 1.10
C HIS A 32 -16.23 -2.09 -0.32
N LYS A 33 -17.52 -2.39 -0.47
CA LYS A 33 -18.20 -2.52 -1.78
C LYS A 33 -18.27 -1.16 -2.48
N GLY A 34 -18.59 -0.07 -1.77
CA GLY A 34 -18.58 1.29 -2.29
C GLY A 34 -17.19 1.74 -2.72
N TYR A 35 -16.16 1.46 -1.92
CA TYR A 35 -14.77 1.75 -2.23
C TYR A 35 -14.32 1.07 -3.53
N TRP A 36 -14.53 -0.22 -3.68
CA TRP A 36 -14.16 -0.96 -4.88
C TRP A 36 -14.99 -0.56 -6.10
N LYS A 37 -16.26 -0.19 -5.93
CA LYS A 37 -17.11 0.33 -7.00
C LYS A 37 -16.57 1.62 -7.62
N LEU A 38 -15.93 2.47 -6.82
CA LEU A 38 -15.28 3.69 -7.29
C LEU A 38 -13.93 3.42 -7.98
N ARG A 39 -13.24 2.34 -7.64
CA ARG A 39 -11.90 2.04 -8.15
C ARG A 39 -11.86 1.04 -9.29
N ARG A 40 -12.83 0.13 -9.37
CA ARG A 40 -12.90 -0.84 -10.46
C ARG A 40 -13.46 -0.22 -11.73
N THR A 41 -12.70 -0.32 -12.81
CA THR A 41 -13.12 0.14 -14.15
C THR A 41 -13.70 -0.99 -15.01
N GLY A 42 -13.88 -2.21 -14.43
CA GLY A 42 -14.42 -3.39 -15.11
C GLY A 42 -14.43 -4.64 -14.24
N ASP A 43 -14.73 -5.78 -14.86
CA ASP A 43 -14.79 -7.11 -14.23
C ASP A 43 -13.47 -7.91 -14.39
N ALA A 44 -12.48 -7.34 -15.05
CA ALA A 44 -11.16 -7.95 -15.22
C ALA A 44 -10.13 -7.23 -14.34
N PRO A 45 -9.13 -7.96 -13.77
CA PRO A 45 -8.02 -7.37 -13.06
C PRO A 45 -7.22 -6.43 -13.97
N VAL A 46 -6.97 -5.21 -13.52
CA VAL A 46 -6.21 -4.21 -14.28
C VAL A 46 -5.13 -3.61 -13.41
N LEU A 47 -3.89 -3.82 -13.83
CA LEU A 47 -2.72 -3.23 -13.19
C LEU A 47 -2.62 -1.74 -13.52
N SER A 48 -3.03 -0.89 -12.59
CA SER A 48 -2.86 0.56 -12.73
C SER A 48 -1.39 0.95 -12.80
N HIS A 49 -1.10 2.16 -13.32
CA HIS A 49 0.29 2.67 -13.38
C HIS A 49 1.00 2.61 -12.02
N TRP A 50 0.31 2.98 -10.94
CA TRP A 50 0.85 2.94 -9.58
C TRP A 50 1.11 1.52 -9.06
N GLN A 51 0.19 0.61 -9.33
CA GLN A 51 0.36 -0.80 -8.96
C GLN A 51 1.52 -1.43 -9.74
N LYS A 52 1.59 -1.17 -11.05
CA LYS A 52 2.70 -1.65 -11.87
C LYS A 52 4.05 -1.17 -11.37
N GLN A 53 4.17 0.11 -11.06
CA GLN A 53 5.43 0.67 -10.56
C GLN A 53 5.84 0.04 -9.21
N ARG A 54 4.89 -0.17 -8.30
CA ARG A 54 5.15 -0.90 -7.05
C ARG A 54 5.60 -2.33 -7.32
N ALA A 55 4.88 -3.03 -8.18
CA ALA A 55 5.21 -4.40 -8.55
C ALA A 55 6.61 -4.51 -9.19
N ASP A 56 7.00 -3.56 -10.06
CA ASP A 56 8.35 -3.49 -10.64
C ASP A 56 9.44 -3.36 -9.55
N PHE A 57 9.21 -2.54 -8.51
CA PHE A 57 10.15 -2.47 -7.38
C PHE A 57 10.17 -3.75 -6.55
N VAL A 58 9.01 -4.36 -6.32
CA VAL A 58 8.90 -5.61 -5.55
C VAL A 58 9.62 -6.76 -6.23
N LEU A 59 9.56 -6.85 -7.57
CA LEU A 59 10.34 -7.84 -8.35
C LEU A 59 11.85 -7.77 -8.04
N GLY A 60 12.37 -6.58 -7.76
CA GLY A 60 13.78 -6.41 -7.35
C GLY A 60 14.09 -6.77 -5.90
N LEU A 61 13.06 -7.02 -5.08
CA LEU A 61 13.20 -7.32 -3.64
C LEU A 61 12.93 -8.79 -3.31
N ILE A 62 12.11 -9.47 -4.09
CA ILE A 62 11.71 -10.86 -3.85
C ILE A 62 12.62 -11.84 -4.62
N LYS A 63 12.75 -13.05 -4.08
CA LYS A 63 13.42 -14.15 -4.76
C LYS A 63 12.49 -14.77 -5.81
N PRO A 64 12.97 -15.18 -6.99
CA PRO A 64 12.17 -15.94 -7.95
C PRO A 64 11.61 -17.23 -7.31
N ASN A 65 10.42 -17.63 -7.76
CA ASN A 65 9.70 -18.81 -7.28
C ASN A 65 9.38 -18.82 -5.78
N SER A 66 9.38 -17.65 -5.14
CA SER A 66 9.01 -17.52 -3.73
C SER A 66 7.48 -17.57 -3.56
N THR A 67 7.05 -17.93 -2.35
CA THR A 67 5.65 -17.84 -1.93
C THR A 67 5.36 -16.45 -1.36
N VAL A 68 4.33 -15.79 -1.87
CA VAL A 68 3.94 -14.42 -1.47
C VAL A 68 2.48 -14.41 -1.03
N LEU A 69 2.23 -13.95 0.18
CA LEU A 69 0.90 -13.64 0.68
C LEU A 69 0.67 -12.12 0.57
N ASP A 70 -0.27 -11.72 -0.26
CA ASP A 70 -0.63 -10.31 -0.45
C ASP A 70 -1.88 -9.95 0.35
N ILE A 71 -1.71 -9.12 1.36
CA ILE A 71 -2.76 -8.67 2.26
C ILE A 71 -3.47 -7.45 1.64
N GLY A 72 -4.81 -7.50 1.56
CA GLY A 72 -5.59 -6.50 0.83
C GLY A 72 -5.30 -6.55 -0.67
N CYS A 73 -5.24 -7.75 -1.22
CA CYS A 73 -4.78 -8.04 -2.58
C CYS A 73 -5.68 -7.45 -3.69
N GLY A 74 -6.88 -7.01 -3.36
CA GLY A 74 -7.83 -6.47 -4.32
C GLY A 74 -8.17 -7.45 -5.44
N ASP A 75 -8.04 -7.02 -6.68
CA ASP A 75 -8.33 -7.83 -7.86
C ASP A 75 -7.23 -8.84 -8.25
N GLY A 76 -6.13 -8.88 -7.49
CA GLY A 76 -5.02 -9.80 -7.71
C GLY A 76 -4.07 -9.42 -8.84
N ALA A 77 -4.25 -8.26 -9.49
CA ALA A 77 -3.42 -7.83 -10.62
C ALA A 77 -1.92 -7.76 -10.28
N VAL A 78 -1.57 -7.35 -9.06
CA VAL A 78 -0.17 -7.32 -8.59
C VAL A 78 0.38 -8.73 -8.44
N LEU A 79 -0.35 -9.63 -7.78
CA LEU A 79 0.07 -11.04 -7.62
C LEU A 79 0.25 -11.73 -8.97
N GLN A 80 -0.69 -11.53 -9.91
CA GLN A 80 -0.55 -12.07 -11.27
C GLN A 80 0.71 -11.54 -11.95
N TYR A 81 0.99 -10.24 -11.82
CA TYR A 81 2.20 -9.65 -12.39
C TYR A 81 3.49 -10.25 -11.79
N LEU A 82 3.53 -10.49 -10.47
CA LEU A 82 4.67 -11.13 -9.81
C LEU A 82 4.83 -12.59 -10.25
N LYS A 83 3.73 -13.33 -10.41
CA LYS A 83 3.72 -14.69 -10.93
C LYS A 83 4.31 -14.75 -12.35
N ASP A 84 3.85 -13.87 -13.24
CA ASP A 84 4.26 -13.86 -14.64
C ASP A 84 5.73 -13.48 -14.84
N ASN A 85 6.29 -12.65 -13.96
CA ASN A 85 7.63 -12.09 -14.10
C ASN A 85 8.70 -12.73 -13.19
N ALA A 86 8.30 -13.40 -12.11
CA ALA A 86 9.24 -14.02 -11.16
C ALA A 86 8.83 -15.43 -10.72
N GLY A 87 7.78 -16.02 -11.31
CA GLY A 87 7.32 -17.37 -10.98
C GLY A 87 6.76 -17.49 -9.54
N VAL A 88 6.26 -16.40 -8.98
CA VAL A 88 5.75 -16.35 -7.61
C VAL A 88 4.54 -17.26 -7.41
N TYR A 89 4.50 -17.99 -6.31
CA TYR A 89 3.31 -18.66 -5.81
C TYR A 89 2.49 -17.66 -4.98
N GLY A 90 1.50 -17.04 -5.62
CA GLY A 90 0.71 -15.95 -5.04
C GLY A 90 -0.51 -16.45 -4.27
N ILE A 91 -0.68 -15.96 -3.05
CA ILE A 91 -1.87 -16.16 -2.22
C ILE A 91 -2.42 -14.77 -1.89
N GLY A 92 -3.67 -14.48 -2.27
CA GLY A 92 -4.32 -13.21 -1.95
C GLY A 92 -5.18 -13.33 -0.69
N ALA A 93 -5.15 -12.32 0.18
CA ALA A 93 -6.09 -12.19 1.29
C ALA A 93 -6.84 -10.87 1.17
N ASP A 94 -8.18 -10.91 1.14
CA ASP A 94 -9.02 -9.71 1.06
C ASP A 94 -10.35 -9.94 1.80
N ILE A 95 -10.95 -8.85 2.28
CA ILE A 95 -12.25 -8.90 2.95
C ILE A 95 -13.42 -8.93 1.95
N ASP A 96 -13.20 -8.44 0.71
CA ASP A 96 -14.24 -8.33 -0.31
C ASP A 96 -14.39 -9.62 -1.11
N ASP A 97 -15.61 -10.16 -1.16
CA ASP A 97 -15.91 -11.42 -1.86
C ASP A 97 -15.54 -11.35 -3.34
N LYS A 98 -15.85 -10.24 -4.02
CA LYS A 98 -15.54 -10.08 -5.45
C LYS A 98 -14.04 -10.04 -5.71
N SER A 99 -13.25 -9.45 -4.80
CA SER A 99 -11.79 -9.49 -4.85
C SER A 99 -11.27 -10.92 -4.80
N VAL A 100 -11.75 -11.69 -3.84
CA VAL A 100 -11.39 -13.11 -3.67
C VAL A 100 -11.75 -13.94 -4.92
N GLU A 101 -12.94 -13.73 -5.48
CA GLU A 101 -13.37 -14.39 -6.72
C GLU A 101 -12.48 -14.04 -7.92
N LEU A 102 -12.12 -12.76 -8.06
CA LEU A 102 -11.22 -12.31 -9.13
C LEU A 102 -9.83 -12.93 -9.02
N VAL A 103 -9.24 -12.98 -7.82
CA VAL A 103 -7.95 -13.65 -7.59
C VAL A 103 -8.02 -15.12 -7.99
N ARG A 104 -9.09 -15.83 -7.59
CA ARG A 104 -9.29 -17.25 -7.97
C ARG A 104 -9.46 -17.44 -9.48
N SER A 105 -10.10 -16.49 -10.16
CA SER A 105 -10.27 -16.54 -11.62
C SER A 105 -8.95 -16.42 -12.38
N LEU A 106 -7.89 -15.87 -11.76
CA LEU A 106 -6.52 -15.83 -12.27
C LEU A 106 -5.73 -17.14 -12.04
N GLY A 107 -6.35 -18.16 -11.43
CA GLY A 107 -5.67 -19.39 -11.05
C GLY A 107 -4.66 -19.16 -9.92
N LEU A 108 -4.95 -18.22 -9.01
CA LEU A 108 -4.23 -17.95 -7.79
C LEU A 108 -5.04 -18.41 -6.58
N GLU A 109 -4.37 -18.68 -5.47
CA GLU A 109 -5.04 -18.96 -4.21
C GLU A 109 -5.59 -17.65 -3.59
N ALA A 110 -6.76 -17.74 -2.94
CA ALA A 110 -7.35 -16.59 -2.26
C ALA A 110 -8.10 -16.97 -1.00
N ILE A 111 -7.87 -16.19 0.05
CA ILE A 111 -8.44 -16.31 1.39
C ILE A 111 -9.36 -15.12 1.64
N LYS A 112 -10.63 -15.38 1.97
CA LYS A 112 -11.52 -14.31 2.44
C LYS A 112 -11.23 -14.06 3.92
N MET A 113 -10.68 -12.88 4.23
CA MET A 113 -10.31 -12.53 5.59
C MET A 113 -10.33 -11.01 5.81
N ASP A 114 -10.90 -10.61 6.94
CA ASP A 114 -10.62 -9.29 7.52
C ASP A 114 -9.28 -9.38 8.27
N VAL A 115 -8.23 -8.82 7.67
CA VAL A 115 -6.87 -8.84 8.24
C VAL A 115 -6.71 -7.93 9.46
N THR A 116 -7.73 -7.13 9.79
CA THR A 116 -7.78 -6.36 11.04
C THR A 116 -8.31 -7.18 12.21
N ASP A 117 -8.94 -8.33 11.96
CA ASP A 117 -9.27 -9.32 12.98
C ASP A 117 -8.03 -10.13 13.37
N LEU A 118 -7.31 -9.62 14.36
CA LEU A 118 -6.04 -10.18 14.81
C LEU A 118 -6.15 -11.64 15.33
N ASN A 119 -7.34 -12.08 15.76
CA ASN A 119 -7.55 -13.45 16.26
C ASN A 119 -7.45 -14.48 15.13
N ARG A 120 -7.74 -14.08 13.90
CA ARG A 120 -7.74 -14.95 12.74
C ARG A 120 -6.41 -14.99 11.99
N LEU A 121 -5.44 -14.14 12.32
CA LEU A 121 -4.16 -14.10 11.63
C LEU A 121 -3.38 -15.42 11.69
N ASN A 122 -3.63 -16.25 12.70
CA ASN A 122 -3.03 -17.59 12.79
C ASN A 122 -3.50 -18.53 11.66
N GLU A 123 -4.66 -18.27 11.03
CA GLU A 123 -5.18 -19.05 9.91
C GLU A 123 -4.36 -18.81 8.61
N LEU A 124 -3.60 -17.71 8.53
CA LEU A 124 -2.76 -17.39 7.37
C LEU A 124 -1.59 -18.37 7.24
N PRO A 125 -1.21 -18.78 6.02
CA PRO A 125 -0.10 -19.68 5.78
C PRO A 125 1.26 -19.06 6.09
N GLU A 126 2.26 -19.91 6.30
CA GLU A 126 3.66 -19.51 6.29
C GLU A 126 4.13 -19.34 4.85
N VAL A 127 4.80 -18.23 4.57
CA VAL A 127 5.24 -17.83 3.23
C VAL A 127 6.65 -17.25 3.27
N ASP A 128 7.23 -17.01 2.12
CA ASP A 128 8.52 -16.31 2.06
C ASP A 128 8.34 -14.82 2.34
N TYR A 129 7.36 -14.18 1.69
CA TYR A 129 7.08 -12.76 1.87
C TYR A 129 5.61 -12.51 2.16
N ILE A 130 5.34 -11.59 3.08
CA ILE A 130 4.02 -10.99 3.24
C ILE A 130 4.07 -9.59 2.64
N THR A 131 3.19 -9.31 1.68
CA THR A 131 3.07 -7.99 1.05
C THR A 131 1.76 -7.32 1.46
N GLY A 132 1.73 -5.99 1.40
CA GLY A 132 0.50 -5.20 1.61
C GLY A 132 0.72 -3.79 1.06
N PHE A 133 0.00 -3.48 -0.02
CA PHE A 133 0.20 -2.22 -0.73
C PHE A 133 -0.94 -1.24 -0.46
N GLU A 134 -0.63 -0.16 0.27
CA GLU A 134 -1.62 0.82 0.72
C GLU A 134 -2.69 0.13 1.61
N VAL A 135 -2.24 -0.61 2.62
CA VAL A 135 -3.11 -1.39 3.53
C VAL A 135 -2.85 -1.06 4.98
N ILE A 136 -1.59 -1.01 5.41
CA ILE A 136 -1.25 -0.88 6.84
C ILE A 136 -1.64 0.49 7.42
N GLU A 137 -1.78 1.51 6.59
CA GLU A 137 -2.27 2.84 6.98
C GLU A 137 -3.77 2.84 7.35
N HIS A 138 -4.51 1.85 6.90
CA HIS A 138 -5.92 1.66 7.25
C HIS A 138 -6.11 0.84 8.54
N MET A 139 -5.02 0.24 9.06
CA MET A 139 -5.10 -0.61 10.26
C MET A 139 -5.06 0.21 11.55
N PRO A 140 -5.92 -0.10 12.54
CA PRO A 140 -5.85 0.53 13.85
C PRO A 140 -4.54 0.21 14.59
N ASN A 141 -4.03 -1.01 14.44
CA ASN A 141 -2.86 -1.50 15.16
C ASN A 141 -1.93 -2.33 14.24
N PRO A 142 -1.24 -1.68 13.28
CA PRO A 142 -0.32 -2.38 12.38
C PRO A 142 0.90 -2.99 13.11
N GLU A 143 1.26 -2.47 14.29
CA GLU A 143 2.33 -2.98 15.14
C GLU A 143 2.03 -4.41 15.59
N GLN A 144 0.82 -4.63 16.11
CA GLN A 144 0.38 -5.95 16.56
C GLN A 144 0.20 -6.92 15.39
N PHE A 145 -0.30 -6.42 14.26
CA PHE A 145 -0.43 -7.21 13.03
C PHE A 145 0.92 -7.81 12.60
N ILE A 146 1.95 -6.98 12.42
CA ILE A 146 3.27 -7.48 11.99
C ILE A 146 3.94 -8.35 13.05
N TYR A 147 3.73 -8.06 14.35
CA TYR A 147 4.25 -8.86 15.44
C TYR A 147 3.67 -10.29 15.45
N LEU A 148 2.35 -10.44 15.24
CA LEU A 148 1.67 -11.72 15.17
C LEU A 148 2.08 -12.56 13.96
N LEU A 149 2.43 -11.91 12.85
CA LEU A 149 2.81 -12.57 11.61
C LEU A 149 4.33 -12.71 11.41
N LYS A 150 5.15 -12.27 12.37
CA LYS A 150 6.60 -12.21 12.19
C LYS A 150 7.24 -13.56 11.86
N GLU A 151 6.73 -14.66 12.42
CA GLU A 151 7.25 -16.01 12.19
C GLU A 151 6.67 -16.64 10.90
N LYS A 152 5.62 -16.05 10.32
CA LYS A 152 5.00 -16.53 9.08
C LYS A 152 5.65 -15.98 7.82
N ALA A 153 6.50 -14.95 7.93
CA ALA A 153 7.19 -14.30 6.81
C ALA A 153 8.70 -14.61 6.87
N ARG A 154 9.14 -15.70 6.24
CA ARG A 154 10.54 -16.17 6.32
C ARG A 154 11.57 -15.16 5.85
N GLU A 155 11.26 -14.43 4.79
CA GLU A 155 12.13 -13.37 4.21
C GLU A 155 11.66 -11.96 4.60
N GLY A 156 10.49 -11.84 5.25
CA GLY A 156 9.97 -10.60 5.82
C GLY A 156 8.75 -10.02 5.12
N PHE A 157 8.53 -8.74 5.37
CA PHE A 157 7.37 -8.00 4.91
C PHE A 157 7.77 -6.93 3.89
N ILE A 158 6.94 -6.76 2.87
CA ILE A 158 7.10 -5.66 1.91
C ILE A 158 5.80 -4.86 1.88
N PHE A 159 5.84 -3.66 2.44
CA PHE A 159 4.67 -2.76 2.51
C PHE A 159 4.88 -1.49 1.69
N SER A 160 3.81 -0.97 1.12
CA SER A 160 3.80 0.41 0.66
C SER A 160 2.83 1.25 1.48
N VAL A 161 3.20 2.51 1.69
CA VAL A 161 2.37 3.52 2.36
C VAL A 161 2.52 4.89 1.69
N PRO A 162 1.51 5.77 1.76
CA PRO A 162 1.64 7.13 1.28
C PRO A 162 2.68 7.91 2.09
N ASN A 163 3.47 8.75 1.41
CA ASN A 163 4.39 9.67 2.08
C ASN A 163 3.66 10.94 2.52
N THR A 164 3.27 11.00 3.78
CA THR A 164 2.68 12.23 4.39
C THR A 164 3.65 13.42 4.35
N GLY A 165 4.95 13.14 4.23
CA GLY A 165 5.99 14.16 4.04
C GLY A 165 6.06 14.77 2.65
N TYR A 166 5.21 14.39 1.71
CA TYR A 166 5.14 14.97 0.37
C TYR A 166 4.83 16.47 0.42
N TYR A 167 5.46 17.26 -0.43
CA TYR A 167 5.46 18.72 -0.32
C TYR A 167 4.06 19.36 -0.29
N THR A 168 3.08 18.80 -1.00
CA THR A 168 1.70 19.32 -0.97
C THR A 168 1.05 19.15 0.40
N HIS A 169 1.32 18.05 1.08
CA HIS A 169 0.83 17.80 2.45
C HIS A 169 1.46 18.77 3.44
N ARG A 170 2.77 19.04 3.29
CA ARG A 170 3.47 20.05 4.10
C ARG A 170 2.91 21.44 3.89
N LEU A 171 2.62 21.82 2.63
CA LEU A 171 2.00 23.10 2.32
C LEU A 171 0.58 23.19 2.91
N ARG A 172 -0.22 22.11 2.82
CA ARG A 172 -1.54 22.08 3.47
C ARG A 172 -1.42 22.33 4.98
N MET A 173 -0.50 21.64 5.65
CA MET A 173 -0.25 21.83 7.09
C MET A 173 0.19 23.26 7.42
N LEU A 174 1.05 23.87 6.58
CA LEU A 174 1.46 25.27 6.75
C LEU A 174 0.27 26.24 6.70
N PHE A 175 -0.77 25.93 5.92
CA PHE A 175 -2.01 26.70 5.84
C PHE A 175 -3.12 26.21 6.79
N GLY A 176 -2.77 25.42 7.81
CA GLY A 176 -3.73 24.93 8.82
C GLY A 176 -4.68 23.84 8.31
N MET A 177 -4.35 23.18 7.20
CA MET A 177 -5.15 22.11 6.60
C MET A 177 -4.44 20.78 6.75
N PHE A 178 -5.17 19.72 7.15
CA PHE A 178 -4.60 18.38 7.26
C PHE A 178 -4.24 17.77 5.88
N PRO A 179 -3.25 16.84 5.79
CA PRO A 179 -2.92 16.14 4.57
C PRO A 179 -4.14 15.47 3.92
N LEU A 180 -4.28 15.63 2.61
CA LEU A 180 -5.34 14.98 1.85
C LEU A 180 -4.83 13.63 1.33
N GLN A 181 -5.09 12.57 2.07
CA GLN A 181 -4.70 11.20 1.75
C GLN A 181 -5.91 10.25 1.76
N TRP A 182 -7.07 10.75 1.37
CA TRP A 182 -8.30 9.99 1.29
C TRP A 182 -9.07 10.36 0.01
N ILE A 183 -9.97 9.49 -0.43
CA ILE A 183 -10.75 9.66 -1.66
C ILE A 183 -12.21 9.91 -1.35
N ALA A 184 -12.81 9.09 -0.50
CA ALA A 184 -14.23 9.16 -0.19
C ALA A 184 -14.50 9.67 1.22
N HIS A 185 -13.64 9.37 2.20
CA HIS A 185 -13.87 9.71 3.60
C HIS A 185 -12.57 10.01 4.35
N PRO A 186 -12.51 11.06 5.22
CA PRO A 186 -11.34 11.40 6.02
C PRO A 186 -10.83 10.29 6.93
N GLY A 187 -11.69 9.36 7.34
CA GLY A 187 -11.34 8.22 8.18
C GLY A 187 -10.76 7.02 7.45
N GLU A 188 -10.48 7.11 6.15
CA GLU A 188 -9.87 6.00 5.40
C GLU A 188 -8.47 5.68 5.94
N HIS A 189 -7.66 6.69 6.25
CA HIS A 189 -6.32 6.50 6.79
C HIS A 189 -6.31 6.77 8.29
N LEU A 190 -5.86 5.79 9.05
CA LEU A 190 -5.70 5.86 10.51
C LEU A 190 -4.25 6.15 10.90
N ARG A 191 -3.31 5.88 10.00
CA ARG A 191 -1.87 6.06 10.20
C ARG A 191 -1.28 6.95 9.11
N PHE A 192 -0.34 7.80 9.52
CA PHE A 192 0.32 8.77 8.65
C PHE A 192 1.82 8.71 8.91
N TRP A 193 2.60 8.43 7.84
CA TRP A 193 4.04 8.33 7.97
C TRP A 193 4.77 9.24 6.99
N THR A 194 5.74 9.97 7.48
CA THR A 194 6.83 10.49 6.66
C THR A 194 7.93 9.43 6.54
N VAL A 195 8.93 9.69 5.70
CA VAL A 195 10.11 8.81 5.60
C VAL A 195 10.84 8.66 6.95
N ARG A 196 10.84 9.70 7.79
CA ARG A 196 11.46 9.64 9.13
C ARG A 196 10.63 8.79 10.07
N ASP A 197 9.31 8.98 10.04
CA ASP A 197 8.41 8.26 10.94
C ASP A 197 8.39 6.77 10.65
N VAL A 198 8.37 6.37 9.37
CA VAL A 198 8.40 4.96 9.01
C VAL A 198 9.73 4.27 9.43
N LYS A 199 10.86 4.99 9.31
CA LYS A 199 12.16 4.48 9.82
C LYS A 199 12.14 4.31 11.34
N PHE A 200 11.61 5.29 12.05
CA PHE A 200 11.45 5.21 13.49
C PHE A 200 10.51 4.08 13.88
N TRP A 201 9.36 3.97 13.22
CA TRP A 201 8.36 2.94 13.45
C TRP A 201 8.94 1.53 13.28
N VAL A 202 9.60 1.24 12.17
CA VAL A 202 10.24 -0.07 11.92
C VAL A 202 11.21 -0.43 13.03
N LYS A 203 12.03 0.54 13.48
CA LYS A 203 12.97 0.33 14.59
C LYS A 203 12.24 0.08 15.91
N SER A 204 11.16 0.81 16.18
CA SER A 204 10.41 0.75 17.45
C SER A 204 9.67 -0.58 17.62
N VAL A 205 9.22 -1.19 16.51
CA VAL A 205 8.57 -2.50 16.52
C VAL A 205 9.55 -3.69 16.50
N GLY A 206 10.86 -3.40 16.53
CA GLY A 206 11.89 -4.43 16.65
C GLY A 206 12.33 -5.08 15.34
N PHE A 207 11.92 -4.54 14.19
CA PHE A 207 12.32 -5.06 12.88
C PHE A 207 13.58 -4.37 12.33
N GLU A 208 14.25 -5.05 11.40
CA GLU A 208 15.31 -4.48 10.58
C GLU A 208 14.77 -4.02 9.24
N MET A 209 15.13 -2.82 8.83
CA MET A 209 14.82 -2.32 7.50
C MET A 209 15.87 -2.79 6.50
N LYS A 210 15.50 -3.73 5.62
CA LYS A 210 16.38 -4.23 4.56
C LYS A 210 16.43 -3.26 3.38
N ASN A 211 15.28 -2.73 2.96
CA ASN A 211 15.17 -1.77 1.85
C ASN A 211 14.15 -0.69 2.16
N LEU A 212 14.41 0.50 1.62
CA LEU A 212 13.49 1.63 1.60
C LEU A 212 13.54 2.27 0.21
N ILE A 213 12.43 2.26 -0.50
CA ILE A 213 12.29 2.82 -1.84
C ILE A 213 11.27 3.94 -1.81
N LEU A 214 11.64 5.08 -2.39
CA LEU A 214 10.76 6.25 -2.52
C LEU A 214 10.41 6.42 -4.00
N TYR A 215 9.13 6.44 -4.32
CA TYR A 215 8.67 6.37 -5.70
C TYR A 215 7.57 7.39 -6.01
N GLU A 216 7.32 7.59 -7.31
CA GLU A 216 6.37 8.60 -7.82
C GLU A 216 6.69 10.03 -7.37
N GLY A 217 5.74 10.96 -7.59
CA GLY A 217 5.85 12.35 -7.17
C GLY A 217 6.37 13.27 -8.27
N LEU A 218 7.10 14.33 -7.89
CA LEU A 218 7.58 15.32 -8.85
C LEU A 218 8.78 14.79 -9.64
N PRO A 219 8.68 14.66 -10.97
CA PRO A 219 9.79 14.21 -11.80
C PRO A 219 11.05 15.04 -11.55
N VAL A 220 12.21 14.38 -11.53
CA VAL A 220 13.53 14.97 -11.22
C VAL A 220 13.69 15.30 -9.74
N LEU A 221 12.79 16.08 -9.15
CA LEU A 221 12.89 16.51 -7.75
C LEU A 221 12.75 15.32 -6.78
N ASN A 222 11.94 14.31 -7.13
CA ASN A 222 11.85 13.07 -6.35
C ASN A 222 13.15 12.26 -6.30
N LYS A 223 14.11 12.53 -7.21
CA LYS A 223 15.45 11.94 -7.18
C LYS A 223 16.46 12.78 -6.40
N ILE A 224 16.26 14.10 -6.36
CA ILE A 224 17.16 15.05 -5.68
C ILE A 224 16.82 15.11 -4.18
N TRP A 225 15.55 15.20 -3.85
CA TRP A 225 15.06 15.21 -2.46
C TRP A 225 13.82 14.31 -2.30
N PRO A 226 14.05 12.96 -2.28
CA PRO A 226 12.96 11.98 -2.33
C PRO A 226 11.97 12.11 -1.16
N SER A 227 12.46 12.36 0.07
CA SER A 227 11.60 12.48 1.25
C SER A 227 10.60 13.65 1.18
N MET A 228 10.87 14.63 0.29
CA MET A 228 10.02 15.81 0.05
C MET A 228 9.15 15.64 -1.19
N TYR A 229 9.67 15.00 -2.23
CA TYR A 229 9.06 15.00 -3.54
C TYR A 229 8.64 13.63 -4.08
N ALA A 230 8.82 12.55 -3.31
CA ALA A 230 8.21 11.26 -3.63
C ALA A 230 6.87 11.11 -2.89
N GLN A 231 5.87 10.53 -3.57
CA GLN A 231 4.52 10.37 -3.03
C GLN A 231 4.33 9.07 -2.26
N GLY A 232 5.08 8.01 -2.61
CA GLY A 232 4.96 6.70 -1.98
C GLY A 232 6.27 6.24 -1.36
N ILE A 233 6.14 5.40 -0.35
CA ILE A 233 7.22 4.74 0.37
C ILE A 233 6.99 3.24 0.25
N ILE A 234 8.00 2.47 -0.19
CA ILE A 234 8.02 1.01 -0.07
C ILE A 234 9.10 0.67 0.95
N ILE A 235 8.77 -0.21 1.87
CA ILE A 235 9.70 -0.78 2.85
C ILE A 235 9.76 -2.29 2.72
N HIS A 236 10.95 -2.85 2.79
CA HIS A 236 11.18 -4.27 3.05
C HIS A 236 11.79 -4.38 4.44
N ILE A 237 11.09 -5.07 5.32
CA ILE A 237 11.48 -5.25 6.73
C ILE A 237 11.53 -6.74 7.06
N LYS A 238 12.46 -7.12 7.91
CA LYS A 238 12.63 -8.50 8.38
C LYS A 238 12.74 -8.53 9.90
N ASN A 239 12.32 -9.63 10.51
CA ASN A 239 12.56 -9.88 11.92
C ASN A 239 14.07 -9.79 12.20
N LYS A 240 14.45 -9.24 13.33
CA LYS A 240 15.84 -9.30 13.77
C LYS A 240 16.11 -10.72 14.26
N ASP A 241 17.17 -11.31 13.77
CA ASP A 241 17.73 -12.55 14.26
C ASP A 241 18.14 -12.43 15.73
#